data_a2976aca262fd66774c706adec35bb8e
#
_entry.id   a2976aca262fd66774c706adec35bb8e
#
_cell.length_a   1.000
_cell.length_b   1.000
_cell.length_c   1.000
_cell.angle_alpha   90.00
_cell.angle_beta   90.00
_cell.angle_gamma   90.00
#
_symmetry.space_group_name_H-M   'P 1'
#
loop_
_entity.id
_entity.type
_entity.pdbx_description
1 polymer ?
#
loop_
_entity_poly.entity_id
_entity_poly.type
_entity_poly.pdbx_seq_one_letter_code
_entity_poly.pdbx_strand_id
1 'polypeptide(L)'
;ASRISLRGLEGKRIGYFIDGTSLSDQSDFLTLNDIPVDMIDRIEVYKGVVPAKLGGSSMGGAVNLVLKEYPDHYADFSYSHESFNTNRAQTVFKRNVRDLGLVWGLGGGYTYASNNYEMRIPTERTLKVRRNHDAFQKLLFGGSIKAHKWWFDEIEIEPAFSETRRELQGIEYDIRKAETVSRLAVLASKLEKTDFFAPGLDFEASVVAGYTQFSLIDTAQGWYDWHGRHYPSNAAKGGELTENRWPSKSDNRKFTLLSKLNLEYLLTAQHVFNWNTVYTLANGYPRDPLKEETFKMQMDFNSRMHSIVSGLTYDLHSSSDRFLNSLTAKFYLYSMNTQLRDIYTTERKEIAQERKSWGLSNAIRFRITPSLLAKL
;
A
#
# COMPACT_ATOMS: atom_id res chain seq x y z
N ALA A 1 -10.24 7.95 7.31
CA ALA A 1 -9.80 7.17 6.15
C ALA A 1 -11.03 6.76 5.36
N SER A 2 -11.05 7.07 4.05
CA SER A 2 -12.11 6.59 3.16
C SER A 2 -11.99 5.07 3.00
N ARG A 3 -13.08 4.35 3.18
CA ARG A 3 -13.14 2.91 2.95
C ARG A 3 -13.84 2.67 1.62
N ILE A 4 -13.22 1.87 0.77
CA ILE A 4 -13.84 1.42 -0.48
C ILE A 4 -14.51 0.09 -0.21
N SER A 5 -15.80 0.00 -0.57
CA SER A 5 -16.60 -1.23 -0.53
C SER A 5 -17.03 -1.61 -1.94
N LEU A 6 -16.83 -2.86 -2.32
CA LEU A 6 -17.31 -3.45 -3.57
C LEU A 6 -18.24 -4.62 -3.26
N ARG A 7 -19.51 -4.49 -3.57
CA ARG A 7 -20.55 -5.54 -3.30
C ARG A 7 -20.57 -6.00 -1.84
N GLY A 8 -20.38 -5.09 -0.88
CA GLY A 8 -20.33 -5.40 0.55
C GLY A 8 -19.02 -6.02 1.04
N LEU A 9 -18.01 -6.16 0.18
CA LEU A 9 -16.67 -6.60 0.56
C LEU A 9 -15.76 -5.39 0.75
N GLU A 10 -14.91 -5.42 1.78
CA GLU A 10 -14.00 -4.34 2.16
C GLU A 10 -12.61 -4.87 2.54
N GLY A 11 -11.66 -3.95 2.63
CA GLY A 11 -10.31 -4.22 3.12
C GLY A 11 -9.55 -5.21 2.24
N LYS A 12 -8.91 -6.22 2.83
CA LYS A 12 -8.06 -7.21 2.14
C LYS A 12 -8.79 -8.12 1.13
N ARG A 13 -10.12 -8.01 1.03
CA ARG A 13 -10.92 -8.77 0.06
C ARG A 13 -10.97 -8.09 -1.31
N ILE A 14 -10.51 -6.84 -1.40
CA ILE A 14 -10.43 -6.04 -2.61
C ILE A 14 -8.96 -5.85 -2.96
N GLY A 15 -8.58 -6.13 -4.22
CA GLY A 15 -7.25 -5.81 -4.74
C GLY A 15 -7.13 -4.31 -5.04
N TYR A 16 -6.06 -3.69 -4.59
CA TYR A 16 -5.74 -2.30 -4.91
C TYR A 16 -4.48 -2.24 -5.74
N PHE A 17 -4.51 -1.46 -6.82
CA PHE A 17 -3.44 -1.37 -7.80
C PHE A 17 -3.16 0.08 -8.18
N ILE A 18 -1.92 0.38 -8.54
CA ILE A 18 -1.48 1.59 -9.23
C ILE A 18 -0.77 1.16 -10.50
N ASP A 19 -1.26 1.59 -11.66
CA ASP A 19 -0.77 1.21 -12.98
C ASP A 19 -0.53 -0.30 -13.12
N GLY A 20 -1.46 -1.10 -12.56
CA GLY A 20 -1.39 -2.56 -12.57
C GLY A 20 -0.46 -3.19 -11.52
N THR A 21 0.28 -2.40 -10.76
CA THR A 21 1.11 -2.90 -9.65
C THR A 21 0.29 -3.03 -8.37
N SER A 22 0.28 -4.23 -7.77
CA SER A 22 -0.52 -4.50 -6.56
C SER A 22 0.00 -3.75 -5.35
N LEU A 23 -0.91 -3.06 -4.66
CA LEU A 23 -0.64 -2.40 -3.38
C LEU A 23 -1.00 -3.26 -2.18
N SER A 24 -1.85 -4.27 -2.38
CA SER A 24 -2.71 -4.74 -1.29
C SER A 24 -2.30 -6.03 -0.65
N ASP A 25 -1.49 -6.85 -1.28
CA ASP A 25 -1.46 -8.22 -0.79
C ASP A 25 -0.69 -8.39 0.51
N GLN A 26 0.19 -7.49 0.86
CA GLN A 26 0.93 -7.63 2.13
C GLN A 26 1.71 -6.37 2.55
N SER A 27 1.56 -5.26 1.88
CA SER A 27 2.27 -4.03 2.24
C SER A 27 1.30 -2.93 2.66
N ASP A 28 1.39 -2.49 3.90
CA ASP A 28 0.70 -1.26 4.34
C ASP A 28 1.47 0.00 3.88
N PHE A 29 2.17 -0.07 2.72
CA PHE A 29 3.06 1.00 2.26
C PHE A 29 2.31 2.22 1.77
N LEU A 30 1.43 1.99 0.81
CA LEU A 30 0.65 3.01 0.16
C LEU A 30 -0.82 2.63 0.27
N THR A 31 -1.62 3.59 0.65
CA THR A 31 -3.07 3.50 0.52
C THR A 31 -3.52 4.34 -0.66
N LEU A 32 -4.68 4.08 -1.21
CA LEU A 32 -5.26 4.92 -2.27
C LEU A 32 -5.34 6.40 -1.87
N ASN A 33 -5.44 6.69 -0.56
CA ASN A 33 -5.47 8.06 -0.04
C ASN A 33 -4.11 8.76 -0.08
N ASP A 34 -3.04 8.03 -0.35
CA ASP A 34 -1.70 8.59 -0.43
C ASP A 34 -1.39 9.18 -1.80
N ILE A 35 -2.14 8.78 -2.82
CA ILE A 35 -2.01 9.28 -4.18
C ILE A 35 -2.80 10.58 -4.33
N PRO A 36 -2.17 11.69 -4.70
CA PRO A 36 -2.88 12.93 -5.02
C PRO A 36 -3.87 12.72 -6.17
N VAL A 37 -5.10 13.20 -5.99
CA VAL A 37 -6.17 13.04 -7.00
C VAL A 37 -5.75 13.65 -8.36
N ASP A 38 -4.96 14.71 -8.32
CA ASP A 38 -4.47 15.41 -9.52
C ASP A 38 -3.49 14.56 -10.34
N MET A 39 -2.88 13.54 -9.75
CA MET A 39 -2.03 12.58 -10.45
C MET A 39 -2.81 11.43 -11.10
N ILE A 40 -4.10 11.29 -10.81
CA ILE A 40 -4.94 10.21 -11.32
C ILE A 40 -5.57 10.62 -12.63
N ASP A 41 -5.40 9.80 -13.69
CA ASP A 41 -6.10 9.91 -14.94
C ASP A 41 -7.52 9.31 -14.84
N ARG A 42 -7.57 8.05 -14.40
CA ARG A 42 -8.82 7.31 -14.23
C ARG A 42 -8.74 6.25 -13.16
N ILE A 43 -9.90 5.82 -12.69
CA ILE A 43 -10.05 4.72 -11.73
C ILE A 43 -10.74 3.57 -12.45
N GLU A 44 -10.08 2.44 -12.56
CA GLU A 44 -10.63 1.21 -13.11
C GLU A 44 -11.16 0.31 -11.99
N VAL A 45 -12.43 -0.06 -12.08
CA VAL A 45 -13.09 -0.90 -11.07
C VAL A 45 -13.49 -2.23 -11.68
N TYR A 46 -12.87 -3.32 -11.22
CA TYR A 46 -13.15 -4.67 -11.65
C TYR A 46 -14.04 -5.37 -10.63
N LYS A 47 -15.28 -5.70 -11.03
CA LYS A 47 -16.29 -6.32 -10.15
C LYS A 47 -16.32 -7.83 -10.37
N GLY A 48 -15.75 -8.58 -9.44
CA GLY A 48 -15.71 -10.04 -9.48
C GLY A 48 -14.48 -10.59 -10.17
N VAL A 49 -14.46 -10.70 -11.49
CA VAL A 49 -13.28 -11.22 -12.22
C VAL A 49 -12.25 -10.14 -12.43
N VAL A 50 -11.07 -10.34 -11.84
CA VAL A 50 -9.90 -9.47 -12.01
C VAL A 50 -9.06 -9.98 -13.18
N PRO A 51 -8.61 -9.12 -14.11
CA PRO A 51 -7.73 -9.55 -15.20
C PRO A 51 -6.47 -10.23 -14.67
N ALA A 52 -6.06 -11.32 -15.33
CA ALA A 52 -4.88 -12.09 -14.91
C ALA A 52 -3.59 -11.24 -14.84
N LYS A 53 -3.47 -10.25 -15.73
CA LYS A 53 -2.33 -9.33 -15.77
C LYS A 53 -2.15 -8.51 -14.47
N LEU A 54 -3.22 -8.27 -13.71
CA LEU A 54 -3.14 -7.57 -12.43
C LEU A 54 -2.63 -8.50 -11.32
N GLY A 55 -2.77 -9.81 -11.48
CA GLY A 55 -2.37 -10.77 -10.44
C GLY A 55 -3.22 -10.64 -9.17
N GLY A 56 -2.73 -11.22 -8.08
CA GLY A 56 -3.32 -11.07 -6.75
C GLY A 56 -4.43 -12.07 -6.42
N SER A 57 -4.77 -12.12 -5.14
CA SER A 57 -5.75 -13.05 -4.54
C SER A 57 -7.07 -12.38 -4.16
N SER A 58 -7.44 -11.29 -4.83
CA SER A 58 -8.65 -10.53 -4.51
C SER A 58 -9.94 -11.33 -4.76
N MET A 59 -10.75 -11.52 -3.72
CA MET A 59 -11.99 -12.29 -3.79
C MET A 59 -13.19 -11.48 -4.27
N GLY A 60 -13.20 -10.17 -4.05
CA GLY A 60 -14.34 -9.29 -4.29
C GLY A 60 -14.23 -8.41 -5.53
N GLY A 61 -13.08 -8.37 -6.14
CA GLY A 61 -12.76 -7.47 -7.26
C GLY A 61 -11.51 -6.66 -7.03
N ALA A 62 -11.26 -5.69 -7.90
CA ALA A 62 -10.07 -4.84 -7.82
C ALA A 62 -10.38 -3.39 -8.16
N VAL A 63 -9.56 -2.48 -7.62
CA VAL A 63 -9.51 -1.07 -7.99
C VAL A 63 -8.10 -0.76 -8.46
N ASN A 64 -7.96 -0.29 -9.69
CA ASN A 64 -6.70 0.15 -10.26
C ASN A 64 -6.74 1.67 -10.50
N LEU A 65 -5.82 2.40 -9.88
CA LEU A 65 -5.60 3.81 -10.16
C LEU A 65 -4.64 3.89 -11.35
N VAL A 66 -5.08 4.50 -12.42
CA VAL A 66 -4.22 4.78 -13.57
C VAL A 66 -3.73 6.21 -13.44
N LEU A 67 -2.41 6.37 -13.41
CA LEU A 67 -1.79 7.68 -13.29
C LEU A 67 -1.82 8.42 -14.63
N LYS A 68 -1.78 9.76 -14.57
CA LYS A 68 -1.72 10.60 -15.75
C LYS A 68 -0.43 10.39 -16.52
N GLU A 69 -0.54 10.24 -17.81
CA GLU A 69 0.59 10.34 -18.72
C GLU A 69 0.84 11.83 -19.04
N TYR A 70 2.01 12.32 -18.67
CA TYR A 70 2.42 13.68 -18.98
C TYR A 70 3.17 13.76 -20.31
N PRO A 71 3.08 14.87 -21.03
CA PRO A 71 3.87 15.11 -22.26
C PRO A 71 5.37 14.90 -22.04
N ASP A 72 6.12 14.68 -23.12
CA ASP A 72 7.57 14.45 -23.11
C ASP A 72 8.38 15.53 -22.37
N HIS A 73 7.91 16.78 -22.42
CA HIS A 73 8.45 17.91 -21.69
C HIS A 73 7.32 18.58 -20.94
N TYR A 74 7.32 18.42 -19.64
CA TYR A 74 6.25 18.92 -18.79
C TYR A 74 6.81 19.52 -17.51
N ALA A 75 6.29 20.65 -17.13
CA ALA A 75 6.52 21.25 -15.83
C ALA A 75 5.22 21.92 -15.36
N ASP A 76 4.81 21.60 -14.16
CA ASP A 76 3.62 22.16 -13.53
C ASP A 76 3.93 22.50 -12.07
N PHE A 77 3.35 23.59 -11.62
CA PHE A 77 3.33 23.99 -10.22
C PHE A 77 1.93 24.49 -9.89
N SER A 78 1.34 23.96 -8.85
CA SER A 78 0.06 24.40 -8.34
C SER A 78 0.14 24.76 -6.86
N TYR A 79 -0.61 25.80 -6.47
CA TYR A 79 -0.79 26.17 -5.08
C TYR A 79 -2.27 26.50 -4.84
N SER A 80 -2.82 25.97 -3.76
CA SER A 80 -4.17 26.32 -3.32
C SER A 80 -4.19 26.66 -1.83
N HIS A 81 -5.06 27.61 -1.49
CA HIS A 81 -5.40 27.97 -0.12
C HIS A 81 -6.90 27.80 0.07
N GLU A 82 -7.30 27.02 1.05
CA GLU A 82 -8.69 26.64 1.30
C GLU A 82 -9.07 26.92 2.77
N SER A 83 -10.34 26.67 3.11
CA SER A 83 -10.86 26.79 4.47
C SER A 83 -10.01 26.01 5.49
N PHE A 84 -10.09 26.42 6.76
CA PHE A 84 -9.37 25.83 7.88
C PHE A 84 -7.84 25.93 7.76
N ASN A 85 -7.37 27.00 7.10
CA ASN A 85 -5.96 27.24 6.81
C ASN A 85 -5.30 26.05 6.07
N THR A 86 -6.04 25.48 5.12
CA THR A 86 -5.52 24.40 4.28
C THR A 86 -4.70 24.99 3.15
N ASN A 87 -3.44 24.61 3.08
CA ASN A 87 -2.49 25.03 2.06
C ASN A 87 -1.97 23.78 1.35
N ARG A 88 -2.00 23.80 0.02
CA ARG A 88 -1.43 22.73 -0.80
C ARG A 88 -0.51 23.33 -1.84
N ALA A 89 0.67 22.77 -1.96
CA ALA A 89 1.61 23.08 -3.02
C ALA A 89 2.01 21.76 -3.69
N GLN A 90 2.02 21.75 -5.02
CA GLN A 90 2.38 20.57 -5.79
C GLN A 90 3.23 20.97 -6.98
N THR A 91 4.12 20.08 -7.37
CA THR A 91 4.94 20.26 -8.57
C THR A 91 5.16 18.91 -9.26
N VAL A 92 5.16 18.95 -10.59
CA VAL A 92 5.51 17.81 -11.44
C VAL A 92 6.45 18.31 -12.52
N PHE A 93 7.50 17.55 -12.75
CA PHE A 93 8.44 17.79 -13.83
C PHE A 93 8.71 16.47 -14.55
N LYS A 94 8.70 16.51 -15.91
CA LYS A 94 9.03 15.36 -16.77
C LYS A 94 9.86 15.82 -17.95
N ARG A 95 10.87 15.03 -18.30
CA ARG A 95 11.71 15.27 -19.48
C ARG A 95 12.04 13.96 -20.19
N ASN A 96 11.83 13.94 -21.50
CA ASN A 96 12.25 12.88 -22.38
C ASN A 96 13.51 13.31 -23.14
N VAL A 97 14.59 12.55 -22.99
CA VAL A 97 15.88 12.74 -23.71
C VAL A 97 15.98 11.64 -24.75
N ARG A 98 15.33 11.88 -25.91
CA ARG A 98 15.11 10.88 -26.98
C ARG A 98 16.41 10.25 -27.49
N ASP A 99 17.49 11.03 -27.57
CA ASP A 99 18.78 10.57 -28.08
C ASP A 99 19.39 9.48 -27.18
N LEU A 100 19.18 9.60 -25.88
CA LEU A 100 19.65 8.61 -24.88
C LEU A 100 18.61 7.51 -24.61
N GLY A 101 17.38 7.63 -25.15
CA GLY A 101 16.29 6.74 -24.81
C GLY A 101 15.91 6.83 -23.33
N LEU A 102 16.06 8.00 -22.72
CA LEU A 102 15.88 8.22 -21.29
C LEU A 102 14.69 9.15 -21.03
N VAL A 103 13.76 8.71 -20.20
CA VAL A 103 12.67 9.53 -19.67
C VAL A 103 12.87 9.64 -18.17
N TRP A 104 12.81 10.83 -17.60
CA TRP A 104 12.84 11.01 -16.17
C TRP A 104 11.83 12.05 -15.71
N GLY A 105 11.35 11.86 -14.51
CA GLY A 105 10.38 12.75 -13.90
C GLY A 105 10.60 12.86 -12.40
N LEU A 106 10.18 14.00 -11.86
CA LEU A 106 10.12 14.28 -10.43
C LEU A 106 8.76 14.87 -10.12
N GLY A 107 8.20 14.51 -8.98
CA GLY A 107 6.95 15.07 -8.52
C GLY A 107 6.95 15.17 -7.00
N GLY A 108 6.19 16.12 -6.48
CA GLY A 108 6.06 16.25 -5.05
C GLY A 108 4.94 17.19 -4.66
N GLY A 109 4.52 17.08 -3.41
CA GLY A 109 3.48 17.91 -2.85
C GLY A 109 3.63 18.08 -1.35
N TYR A 110 3.20 19.21 -0.88
CA TYR A 110 3.08 19.54 0.53
C TYR A 110 1.65 19.98 0.83
N THR A 111 1.07 19.41 1.85
CA THR A 111 -0.26 19.78 2.35
C THR A 111 -0.16 20.08 3.83
N TYR A 112 -0.72 21.22 4.23
CA TYR A 112 -0.92 21.60 5.62
C TYR A 112 -2.37 22.02 5.82
N ALA A 113 -3.01 21.59 6.91
CA ALA A 113 -4.32 22.04 7.31
C ALA A 113 -4.36 22.16 8.85
N SER A 114 -4.80 23.29 9.38
CA SER A 114 -4.96 23.43 10.83
C SER A 114 -6.21 22.74 11.36
N ASN A 115 -7.20 22.50 10.50
CA ASN A 115 -8.50 21.91 10.84
C ASN A 115 -9.19 22.54 12.05
N ASN A 116 -8.94 23.81 12.26
CA ASN A 116 -9.37 24.57 13.44
C ASN A 116 -10.76 25.15 13.20
N TYR A 117 -11.80 24.42 13.58
CA TYR A 117 -13.19 24.84 13.45
C TYR A 117 -13.99 24.61 14.73
N GLU A 118 -15.15 25.28 14.84
CA GLU A 118 -16.08 25.05 15.92
C GLU A 118 -16.88 23.77 15.70
N MET A 119 -17.02 22.97 16.74
CA MET A 119 -17.89 21.81 16.76
C MET A 119 -18.80 21.81 18.01
N ARG A 120 -19.88 21.05 17.96
CA ARG A 120 -20.72 20.77 19.12
C ARG A 120 -20.36 19.39 19.67
N ILE A 121 -20.27 19.31 20.98
CA ILE A 121 -19.99 18.04 21.65
C ILE A 121 -21.23 17.15 21.58
N PRO A 122 -21.12 15.88 21.10
CA PRO A 122 -22.28 14.99 20.96
C PRO A 122 -23.02 14.71 22.27
N THR A 123 -22.28 14.61 23.38
CA THR A 123 -22.81 14.36 24.72
C THR A 123 -23.41 15.60 25.37
N GLU A 124 -22.98 16.80 24.95
CA GLU A 124 -23.46 18.07 25.44
C GLU A 124 -23.69 19.06 24.29
N ARG A 125 -24.79 18.91 23.57
CA ARG A 125 -25.07 19.62 22.30
C ARG A 125 -25.13 21.13 22.40
N THR A 126 -25.30 21.67 23.58
CA THR A 126 -25.26 23.13 23.85
C THR A 126 -23.85 23.67 23.92
N LEU A 127 -22.88 22.83 24.25
CA LEU A 127 -21.47 23.20 24.32
C LEU A 127 -20.85 23.26 22.94
N LYS A 128 -20.41 24.45 22.56
CA LYS A 128 -19.60 24.72 21.38
C LYS A 128 -18.14 24.82 21.81
N VAL A 129 -17.29 24.07 21.18
CA VAL A 129 -15.84 24.05 21.40
C VAL A 129 -15.11 24.25 20.11
N ARG A 130 -13.90 24.76 20.18
CA ARG A 130 -13.01 24.90 19.04
C ARG A 130 -12.01 23.76 19.02
N ARG A 131 -11.91 23.07 17.89
CA ARG A 131 -10.83 22.11 17.66
C ARG A 131 -9.52 22.88 17.59
N ASN A 132 -8.57 22.51 18.40
CA ASN A 132 -7.29 23.22 18.56
C ASN A 132 -6.08 22.29 18.44
N HIS A 133 -6.30 20.98 18.29
CA HIS A 133 -5.27 19.95 18.18
C HIS A 133 -5.63 18.92 17.11
N ASP A 134 -5.82 19.38 15.86
CA ASP A 134 -6.20 18.54 14.71
C ASP A 134 -5.40 18.89 13.46
N ALA A 135 -4.23 19.51 13.63
CA ALA A 135 -3.41 19.87 12.49
C ALA A 135 -2.94 18.62 11.73
N PHE A 136 -2.94 18.76 10.43
CA PHE A 136 -2.49 17.76 9.46
C PHE A 136 -1.40 18.34 8.60
N GLN A 137 -0.32 17.58 8.44
CA GLN A 137 0.79 17.93 7.57
C GLN A 137 1.22 16.72 6.79
N LYS A 138 1.38 16.86 5.47
CA LYS A 138 1.86 15.80 4.60
C LYS A 138 2.88 16.35 3.61
N LEU A 139 4.01 15.69 3.54
CA LEU A 139 5.03 15.84 2.50
C LEU A 139 5.06 14.56 1.69
N LEU A 140 5.04 14.69 0.37
CA LEU A 140 5.22 13.59 -0.58
C LEU A 140 6.17 14.05 -1.67
N PHE A 141 7.15 13.25 -2.01
CA PHE A 141 7.94 13.43 -3.22
C PHE A 141 8.37 12.09 -3.79
N GLY A 142 8.57 12.05 -5.10
CA GLY A 142 9.02 10.87 -5.80
C GLY A 142 9.53 11.22 -7.19
N GLY A 143 10.02 10.22 -7.86
CA GLY A 143 10.48 10.37 -9.22
C GLY A 143 10.46 9.05 -9.97
N SER A 144 10.69 9.11 -11.27
CA SER A 144 10.90 7.94 -12.11
C SER A 144 12.02 8.19 -13.10
N ILE A 145 12.74 7.14 -13.38
CA ILE A 145 13.73 7.08 -14.46
C ILE A 145 13.40 5.85 -15.28
N LYS A 146 13.07 6.06 -16.56
CA LYS A 146 12.84 4.99 -17.54
C LYS A 146 13.90 5.06 -18.62
N ALA A 147 14.56 3.96 -18.87
CA ALA A 147 15.52 3.83 -19.96
C ALA A 147 15.01 2.80 -20.97
N HIS A 148 14.99 3.23 -22.24
CA HIS A 148 14.63 2.40 -23.38
C HIS A 148 15.84 2.21 -24.28
N LYS A 149 16.06 1.60 -25.26
CA LYS A 149 17.23 1.53 -26.17
C LYS A 149 18.53 0.92 -25.57
N TRP A 150 18.45 0.33 -24.39
CA TRP A 150 19.57 -0.40 -23.81
C TRP A 150 19.39 -1.91 -24.12
N TRP A 151 20.15 -2.79 -23.45
CA TRP A 151 19.95 -4.22 -23.65
C TRP A 151 18.55 -4.69 -23.26
N PHE A 152 18.00 -4.17 -22.17
CA PHE A 152 16.58 -4.28 -21.82
C PHE A 152 15.73 -3.34 -22.68
N ASP A 153 14.52 -3.75 -22.99
CA ASP A 153 13.55 -2.94 -23.73
C ASP A 153 13.03 -1.79 -22.85
N GLU A 154 12.86 -2.09 -21.56
CA GLU A 154 12.55 -1.10 -20.53
C GLU A 154 13.31 -1.41 -19.23
N ILE A 155 13.90 -0.37 -18.64
CA ILE A 155 14.42 -0.34 -17.27
C ILE A 155 13.73 0.83 -16.59
N GLU A 156 13.04 0.55 -15.48
CA GLU A 156 12.36 1.60 -14.71
C GLU A 156 12.82 1.57 -13.24
N ILE A 157 13.05 2.75 -12.66
CA ILE A 157 13.39 2.94 -11.24
C ILE A 157 12.56 4.09 -10.71
N GLU A 158 11.82 3.84 -9.64
CA GLU A 158 10.88 4.78 -9.03
C GLU A 158 11.10 4.88 -7.52
N PRO A 159 11.88 5.87 -7.04
CA PRO A 159 11.92 6.22 -5.62
C PRO A 159 10.71 7.09 -5.22
N ALA A 160 10.19 6.85 -4.02
CA ALA A 160 9.18 7.70 -3.41
C ALA A 160 9.39 7.81 -1.90
N PHE A 161 9.04 8.97 -1.34
CA PHE A 161 9.06 9.24 0.08
C PHE A 161 7.82 10.03 0.50
N SER A 162 7.27 9.70 1.67
CA SER A 162 6.18 10.45 2.28
C SER A 162 6.38 10.55 3.79
N GLU A 163 6.11 11.73 4.35
CA GLU A 163 5.96 11.94 5.79
C GLU A 163 4.59 12.58 6.04
N THR A 164 3.84 12.00 6.97
CA THR A 164 2.55 12.54 7.43
C THR A 164 2.62 12.73 8.94
N ARG A 165 2.30 13.92 9.41
CA ARG A 165 2.08 14.24 10.83
C ARG A 165 0.63 14.60 11.03
N ARG A 166 0.06 14.12 12.12
CA ARG A 166 -1.31 14.41 12.45
C ARG A 166 -1.47 14.54 13.96
N GLU A 167 -1.95 15.68 14.39
CA GLU A 167 -2.47 15.87 15.74
C GLU A 167 -3.79 15.09 15.88
N LEU A 168 -4.05 14.60 17.08
CA LEU A 168 -5.21 13.73 17.34
C LEU A 168 -6.20 14.46 18.25
N GLN A 169 -7.22 15.05 17.66
CA GLN A 169 -8.29 15.71 18.41
C GLN A 169 -9.36 14.69 18.81
N GLY A 170 -9.65 14.63 20.12
CA GLY A 170 -10.78 13.89 20.65
C GLY A 170 -12.13 14.54 20.35
N ILE A 171 -13.20 13.74 20.43
CA ILE A 171 -14.59 14.24 20.39
C ILE A 171 -15.12 14.41 21.81
N GLU A 172 -14.88 13.42 22.68
CA GLU A 172 -15.38 13.42 24.06
C GLU A 172 -14.48 14.23 25.00
N TYR A 173 -13.20 14.28 24.71
CA TYR A 173 -12.17 14.90 25.53
C TYR A 173 -11.33 15.87 24.70
N ASP A 174 -10.81 16.89 25.38
CA ASP A 174 -9.88 17.88 24.80
C ASP A 174 -8.46 17.31 24.79
N ILE A 175 -8.14 16.56 23.74
CA ILE A 175 -6.81 16.00 23.51
C ILE A 175 -5.87 17.13 23.06
N ARG A 176 -4.70 17.26 23.68
CA ARG A 176 -3.80 18.42 23.54
C ARG A 176 -2.39 18.13 23.09
N LYS A 177 -1.93 16.87 23.17
CA LYS A 177 -0.53 16.50 22.94
C LYS A 177 -0.35 15.29 22.05
N ALA A 178 -1.40 14.47 21.95
CA ALA A 178 -1.27 13.23 21.22
C ALA A 178 -1.17 13.48 19.72
N GLU A 179 -0.17 12.86 19.09
CA GLU A 179 0.07 12.97 17.65
C GLU A 179 0.52 11.64 17.06
N THR A 180 0.38 11.52 15.75
CA THR A 180 0.95 10.44 14.97
C THR A 180 1.92 10.97 13.92
N VAL A 181 3.00 10.22 13.71
CA VAL A 181 3.95 10.45 12.63
C VAL A 181 4.07 9.18 11.82
N SER A 182 3.83 9.27 10.52
CA SER A 182 3.99 8.17 9.58
C SER A 182 5.01 8.55 8.52
N ARG A 183 5.99 7.68 8.28
CA ARG A 183 6.99 7.83 7.23
C ARG A 183 6.98 6.62 6.34
N LEU A 184 7.16 6.87 5.05
CA LEU A 184 7.24 5.85 4.02
C LEU A 184 8.41 6.19 3.09
N ALA A 185 9.25 5.20 2.84
CA ALA A 185 10.22 5.24 1.75
C ALA A 185 10.03 3.99 0.88
N VAL A 186 9.91 4.17 -0.42
CA VAL A 186 9.72 3.09 -1.40
C VAL A 186 10.74 3.24 -2.52
N LEU A 187 11.26 2.12 -2.96
CA LEU A 187 11.99 2.00 -4.20
C LEU A 187 11.35 0.89 -5.03
N ALA A 188 10.78 1.25 -6.16
CA ALA A 188 10.30 0.30 -7.14
C ALA A 188 11.26 0.23 -8.33
N SER A 189 11.38 -0.94 -8.93
CA SER A 189 12.13 -1.15 -10.17
C SER A 189 11.45 -2.19 -11.04
N LYS A 190 11.57 -2.03 -12.36
CA LYS A 190 11.02 -2.93 -13.37
C LYS A 190 12.03 -3.13 -14.49
N LEU A 191 12.10 -4.33 -14.99
CA LEU A 191 12.92 -4.74 -16.14
C LEU A 191 12.04 -5.52 -17.09
N GLU A 192 12.09 -5.17 -18.36
CA GLU A 192 11.40 -5.90 -19.43
C GLU A 192 12.37 -6.20 -20.59
N LYS A 193 12.24 -7.39 -21.15
CA LYS A 193 12.99 -7.82 -22.31
C LYS A 193 12.20 -8.82 -23.12
N THR A 194 11.89 -8.47 -24.36
CA THR A 194 11.38 -9.39 -25.37
C THR A 194 12.53 -10.20 -25.98
N ASP A 195 12.26 -11.41 -26.39
CA ASP A 195 13.27 -12.33 -26.95
C ASP A 195 14.50 -12.48 -26.03
N PHE A 196 14.30 -12.62 -24.73
CA PHE A 196 15.33 -12.75 -23.70
C PHE A 196 16.10 -14.04 -23.86
N PHE A 197 17.35 -14.00 -24.33
CA PHE A 197 18.23 -15.14 -24.68
C PHE A 197 17.72 -16.08 -25.77
N ALA A 198 16.43 -16.11 -26.10
CA ALA A 198 15.88 -16.96 -27.15
C ALA A 198 14.67 -16.28 -27.81
N PRO A 199 14.46 -16.43 -29.13
CA PRO A 199 13.25 -15.93 -29.79
C PRO A 199 11.98 -16.47 -29.15
N GLY A 200 11.01 -15.59 -28.91
CA GLY A 200 9.73 -15.92 -28.29
C GLY A 200 9.77 -16.10 -26.77
N LEU A 201 10.92 -15.88 -26.11
CA LEU A 201 11.02 -15.87 -24.64
C LEU A 201 11.00 -14.44 -24.11
N ASP A 202 9.91 -14.03 -23.51
CA ASP A 202 9.75 -12.72 -22.89
C ASP A 202 10.00 -12.78 -21.39
N PHE A 203 10.69 -11.76 -20.88
CA PHE A 203 11.08 -11.61 -19.48
C PHE A 203 10.52 -10.32 -18.91
N GLU A 204 9.89 -10.40 -17.74
CA GLU A 204 9.52 -9.26 -16.91
C GLU A 204 9.94 -9.55 -15.47
N ALA A 205 10.65 -8.63 -14.86
CA ALA A 205 10.95 -8.67 -13.44
C ALA A 205 10.64 -7.33 -12.78
N SER A 206 10.07 -7.37 -11.60
CA SER A 206 9.86 -6.16 -10.80
C SER A 206 10.19 -6.42 -9.33
N VAL A 207 10.71 -5.38 -8.67
CA VAL A 207 11.03 -5.39 -7.25
C VAL A 207 10.51 -4.10 -6.64
N VAL A 208 9.75 -4.22 -5.55
CA VAL A 208 9.33 -3.10 -4.73
C VAL A 208 9.85 -3.32 -3.32
N ALA A 209 10.76 -2.46 -2.88
CA ALA A 209 11.26 -2.42 -1.51
C ALA A 209 10.68 -1.21 -0.79
N GLY A 210 10.10 -1.42 0.38
CA GLY A 210 9.47 -0.37 1.15
C GLY A 210 9.86 -0.43 2.62
N TYR A 211 10.04 0.74 3.19
CA TYR A 211 10.28 0.93 4.61
C TYR A 211 9.22 1.88 5.16
N THR A 212 8.48 1.41 6.15
CA THR A 212 7.49 2.23 6.86
C THR A 212 7.89 2.41 8.31
N GLN A 213 7.61 3.59 8.84
CA GLN A 213 7.72 3.91 10.25
C GLN A 213 6.42 4.58 10.68
N PHE A 214 5.79 4.06 11.72
CA PHE A 214 4.61 4.64 12.33
C PHE A 214 4.86 4.87 13.82
N SER A 215 4.66 6.10 14.26
CA SER A 215 4.81 6.49 15.65
C SER A 215 3.50 7.08 16.18
N LEU A 216 3.05 6.58 17.32
CA LEU A 216 2.04 7.20 18.15
C LEU A 216 2.76 7.82 19.35
N ILE A 217 2.57 9.13 19.56
CA ILE A 217 3.17 9.89 20.64
C ILE A 217 2.03 10.40 21.51
N ASP A 218 1.94 9.87 22.73
CA ASP A 218 0.96 10.28 23.75
C ASP A 218 1.68 10.28 25.11
N THR A 219 2.28 11.40 25.43
CA THR A 219 3.10 11.60 26.64
C THR A 219 2.46 12.54 27.64
N ALA A 220 1.17 12.82 27.50
CA ALA A 220 0.43 13.70 28.41
C ALA A 220 0.37 13.10 29.83
N GLN A 221 0.44 13.96 30.86
CA GLN A 221 0.37 13.54 32.27
C GLN A 221 -1.07 13.40 32.79
N GLY A 222 -2.04 13.54 31.92
CA GLY A 222 -3.46 13.47 32.18
C GLY A 222 -4.24 13.97 30.98
N TRP A 223 -5.52 14.12 31.15
CA TRP A 223 -6.42 14.55 30.08
C TRP A 223 -7.33 15.68 30.55
N TYR A 224 -7.95 16.37 29.62
CA TYR A 224 -8.84 17.48 29.87
C TYR A 224 -10.24 17.18 29.35
N ASP A 225 -11.27 17.60 30.10
CA ASP A 225 -12.60 17.72 29.52
C ASP A 225 -12.72 19.04 28.73
N TRP A 226 -13.83 19.21 28.02
CA TRP A 226 -14.06 20.43 27.23
C TRP A 226 -14.41 21.65 28.06
N HIS A 227 -14.57 21.50 29.39
CA HIS A 227 -14.69 22.62 30.34
C HIS A 227 -13.34 23.07 30.90
N GLY A 228 -12.25 22.41 30.43
CA GLY A 228 -10.88 22.73 30.84
C GLY A 228 -10.47 22.12 32.18
N ARG A 229 -11.24 21.19 32.75
CA ARG A 229 -10.85 20.48 33.97
C ARG A 229 -9.82 19.42 33.65
N HIS A 230 -8.76 19.42 34.45
CA HIS A 230 -7.69 18.43 34.33
C HIS A 230 -7.98 17.19 35.17
N TYR A 231 -7.80 16.04 34.59
CA TYR A 231 -7.89 14.74 35.23
C TYR A 231 -6.53 14.02 35.09
N PRO A 232 -5.87 13.70 36.23
CA PRO A 232 -4.61 12.94 36.15
C PRO A 232 -4.85 11.57 35.57
N SER A 233 -3.90 11.03 34.83
CA SER A 233 -3.98 9.66 34.36
C SER A 233 -3.88 8.65 35.50
N ASN A 234 -4.65 7.57 35.45
CA ASN A 234 -4.72 6.54 36.49
C ASN A 234 -3.40 5.85 36.81
N ALA A 235 -2.57 5.70 35.81
CA ALA A 235 -1.18 5.30 36.01
C ALA A 235 -0.38 6.59 36.20
N ALA A 236 0.45 6.69 37.20
CA ALA A 236 1.37 7.83 37.42
C ALA A 236 2.26 8.16 36.20
N LYS A 237 1.91 7.76 35.00
CA LYS A 237 2.72 7.66 33.79
C LYS A 237 2.16 8.42 32.58
N GLY A 238 0.91 8.87 32.60
CA GLY A 238 0.38 9.72 31.53
C GLY A 238 -0.44 8.99 30.48
N GLY A 239 -0.68 9.69 29.36
CA GLY A 239 -1.54 9.31 28.26
C GLY A 239 -2.92 9.97 28.32
N GLU A 240 -3.44 10.37 27.16
CA GLU A 240 -4.75 11.03 27.05
C GLU A 240 -5.69 10.35 26.04
N LEU A 241 -5.20 9.40 25.25
CA LEU A 241 -5.96 8.78 24.14
C LEU A 241 -6.77 7.54 24.54
N THR A 242 -6.30 6.74 25.49
CA THR A 242 -6.92 5.47 25.84
C THR A 242 -7.72 5.54 27.13
N GLU A 243 -8.72 4.70 27.31
CA GLU A 243 -9.46 4.58 28.57
C GLU A 243 -8.56 4.30 29.76
N ASN A 244 -7.53 3.50 29.58
CA ASN A 244 -6.53 3.18 30.59
C ASN A 244 -5.46 4.26 30.74
N ARG A 245 -5.41 5.22 29.83
CA ARG A 245 -4.50 6.37 29.89
C ARG A 245 -3.02 5.99 30.04
N TRP A 246 -2.56 5.05 29.25
CA TRP A 246 -1.14 4.67 29.18
C TRP A 246 -0.38 5.63 28.28
N PRO A 247 0.82 6.07 28.67
CA PRO A 247 1.67 6.83 27.78
C PRO A 247 2.18 5.94 26.65
N SER A 248 2.36 6.52 25.48
CA SER A 248 2.93 5.84 24.32
C SER A 248 3.98 6.72 23.64
N LYS A 249 5.08 6.12 23.25
CA LYS A 249 6.06 6.69 22.33
C LYS A 249 6.49 5.58 21.38
N SER A 250 5.50 5.08 20.66
CA SER A 250 5.73 3.94 19.78
C SER A 250 6.58 4.31 18.56
N ASP A 251 7.41 3.37 18.14
CA ASP A 251 8.21 3.42 16.92
C ASP A 251 8.09 2.06 16.22
N ASN A 252 7.06 1.92 15.41
CA ASN A 252 6.75 0.70 14.69
C ASN A 252 7.35 0.78 13.29
N ARG A 253 8.40 0.01 13.05
CA ARG A 253 9.10 -0.04 11.76
C ARG A 253 8.75 -1.32 11.04
N LYS A 254 8.60 -1.24 9.72
CA LYS A 254 8.35 -2.40 8.87
C LYS A 254 9.14 -2.26 7.59
N PHE A 255 9.87 -3.31 7.25
CA PHE A 255 10.47 -3.47 5.93
C PHE A 255 9.68 -4.52 5.16
N THR A 256 9.36 -4.23 3.90
CA THR A 256 8.73 -5.20 2.99
C THR A 256 9.47 -5.20 1.66
N LEU A 257 9.63 -6.39 1.11
CA LEU A 257 10.14 -6.62 -0.23
C LEU A 257 9.12 -7.45 -1.00
N LEU A 258 8.69 -6.95 -2.14
CA LEU A 258 7.87 -7.66 -3.10
C LEU A 258 8.69 -7.83 -4.37
N SER A 259 8.87 -9.06 -4.83
CA SER A 259 9.57 -9.36 -6.08
C SER A 259 8.67 -10.21 -6.96
N LYS A 260 8.53 -9.82 -8.21
CA LYS A 260 7.78 -10.55 -9.24
C LYS A 260 8.72 -10.91 -10.36
N LEU A 261 8.64 -12.14 -10.81
CA LEU A 261 9.29 -12.65 -12.03
C LEU A 261 8.21 -13.25 -12.92
N ASN A 262 8.21 -12.87 -14.18
CA ASN A 262 7.38 -13.45 -15.21
C ASN A 262 8.24 -13.84 -16.42
N LEU A 263 8.14 -15.07 -16.82
CA LEU A 263 8.73 -15.59 -18.06
C LEU A 263 7.61 -16.14 -18.92
N GLU A 264 7.49 -15.64 -20.14
CA GLU A 264 6.54 -16.13 -21.11
C GLU A 264 7.30 -16.66 -22.33
N TYR A 265 7.02 -17.89 -22.71
CA TYR A 265 7.65 -18.52 -23.86
C TYR A 265 6.62 -18.87 -24.92
N LEU A 266 6.67 -18.17 -26.02
CA LEU A 266 5.90 -18.42 -27.22
C LEU A 266 6.61 -19.48 -28.07
N LEU A 267 6.34 -20.75 -27.77
CA LEU A 267 6.94 -21.87 -28.55
C LEU A 267 6.46 -21.90 -30.01
N THR A 268 5.15 -21.67 -30.19
CA THR A 268 4.50 -21.45 -31.50
C THR A 268 3.30 -20.55 -31.30
N ALA A 269 2.69 -20.05 -32.36
CA ALA A 269 1.46 -19.26 -32.30
C ALA A 269 0.30 -19.93 -31.51
N GLN A 270 0.39 -21.25 -31.33
CA GLN A 270 -0.64 -22.03 -30.61
C GLN A 270 -0.22 -22.44 -29.20
N HIS A 271 1.06 -22.47 -28.89
CA HIS A 271 1.59 -23.00 -27.62
C HIS A 271 2.38 -21.94 -26.87
N VAL A 272 1.84 -21.50 -25.76
CA VAL A 272 2.46 -20.51 -24.87
C VAL A 272 2.66 -21.12 -23.49
N PHE A 273 3.85 -20.97 -22.94
CA PHE A 273 4.18 -21.31 -21.57
C PHE A 273 4.43 -20.03 -20.79
N ASN A 274 3.85 -19.92 -19.62
CA ASN A 274 4.09 -18.79 -18.71
C ASN A 274 4.48 -19.28 -17.33
N TRP A 275 5.60 -18.80 -16.82
CA TRP A 275 6.01 -19.01 -15.44
C TRP A 275 6.02 -17.68 -14.70
N ASN A 276 5.15 -17.57 -13.69
CA ASN A 276 5.04 -16.40 -12.85
C ASN A 276 5.38 -16.76 -11.41
N THR A 277 6.20 -15.98 -10.77
CA THR A 277 6.53 -16.15 -9.34
C THR A 277 6.51 -14.79 -8.64
N VAL A 278 5.83 -14.75 -7.50
CA VAL A 278 5.80 -13.61 -6.60
C VAL A 278 6.40 -14.04 -5.26
N TYR A 279 7.41 -13.33 -4.82
CA TYR A 279 8.01 -13.46 -3.50
C TYR A 279 7.70 -12.23 -2.66
N THR A 280 7.26 -12.43 -1.44
CA THR A 280 7.03 -11.36 -0.46
C THR A 280 7.77 -11.66 0.82
N LEU A 281 8.51 -10.67 1.31
CA LEU A 281 9.13 -10.64 2.63
C LEU A 281 8.57 -9.45 3.41
N ALA A 282 8.16 -9.65 4.66
CA ALA A 282 7.81 -8.56 5.56
C ALA A 282 8.43 -8.80 6.94
N ASN A 283 9.19 -7.82 7.41
CA ASN A 283 9.80 -7.79 8.74
C ASN A 283 9.25 -6.61 9.53
N GLY A 284 8.65 -6.89 10.68
CA GLY A 284 8.13 -5.87 11.59
C GLY A 284 9.02 -5.73 12.83
N TYR A 285 9.25 -4.50 13.25
CA TYR A 285 10.08 -4.11 14.40
C TYR A 285 9.30 -3.10 15.26
N PRO A 286 8.25 -3.56 15.96
CA PRO A 286 7.50 -2.69 16.86
C PRO A 286 8.33 -2.39 18.10
N ARG A 287 8.20 -1.16 18.63
CA ARG A 287 8.84 -0.73 19.86
C ARG A 287 8.05 0.38 20.51
N ASP A 288 7.79 0.28 21.81
CA ASP A 288 7.24 1.35 22.63
C ASP A 288 7.93 1.37 24.02
N PRO A 289 9.01 2.19 24.17
CA PRO A 289 9.77 2.24 25.41
C PRO A 289 8.93 2.66 26.63
N LEU A 290 7.95 3.56 26.47
CA LEU A 290 7.12 4.01 27.58
C LEU A 290 6.16 2.91 28.04
N LYS A 291 5.66 2.12 27.09
CA LYS A 291 4.84 0.96 27.40
C LYS A 291 5.66 -0.12 28.13
N GLU A 292 6.87 -0.39 27.68
CA GLU A 292 7.78 -1.34 28.34
C GLU A 292 8.14 -0.89 29.76
N GLU A 293 8.44 0.39 29.96
CA GLU A 293 8.69 0.98 31.28
C GLU A 293 7.45 0.87 32.19
N THR A 294 6.26 1.10 31.62
CA THR A 294 5.00 1.03 32.34
C THR A 294 4.73 -0.36 32.86
N PHE A 295 4.88 -1.36 32.03
CA PHE A 295 4.59 -2.76 32.38
C PHE A 295 5.81 -3.48 32.97
N LYS A 296 6.99 -2.85 32.99
CA LYS A 296 8.28 -3.41 33.44
C LYS A 296 8.61 -4.73 32.76
N MET A 297 8.23 -4.86 31.50
CA MET A 297 8.48 -6.04 30.69
C MET A 297 8.49 -5.70 29.21
N GLN A 298 9.20 -6.50 28.41
CA GLN A 298 9.16 -6.39 26.96
C GLN A 298 7.77 -6.76 26.44
N MET A 299 7.12 -5.86 25.73
CA MET A 299 5.76 -6.03 25.20
C MET A 299 5.75 -6.24 23.70
N ASP A 300 6.74 -5.69 22.99
CA ASP A 300 6.79 -5.67 21.54
C ASP A 300 7.87 -6.64 21.05
N PHE A 301 7.52 -7.43 20.01
CA PHE A 301 8.40 -8.45 19.46
C PHE A 301 8.43 -8.32 17.93
N ASN A 302 9.60 -8.60 17.38
CA ASN A 302 9.77 -8.63 15.93
C ASN A 302 8.89 -9.70 15.29
N SER A 303 8.43 -9.40 14.08
CA SER A 303 7.71 -10.35 13.25
C SER A 303 8.44 -10.55 11.93
N ARG A 304 8.37 -11.75 11.39
CA ARG A 304 8.92 -12.07 10.08
C ARG A 304 7.93 -12.93 9.30
N MET A 305 7.72 -12.55 8.06
CA MET A 305 6.83 -13.26 7.16
C MET A 305 7.49 -13.43 5.80
N HIS A 306 7.35 -14.62 5.24
CA HIS A 306 7.73 -14.96 3.87
C HIS A 306 6.54 -15.56 3.15
N SER A 307 6.36 -15.20 1.90
CA SER A 307 5.38 -15.82 1.02
C SER A 307 5.96 -16.01 -0.37
N ILE A 308 5.74 -17.16 -0.95
CA ILE A 308 6.05 -17.47 -2.35
C ILE A 308 4.77 -17.97 -2.99
N VAL A 309 4.41 -17.34 -4.10
CA VAL A 309 3.34 -17.81 -4.97
C VAL A 309 3.96 -18.02 -6.35
N SER A 310 3.98 -19.26 -6.82
CA SER A 310 4.53 -19.61 -8.14
C SER A 310 3.47 -20.32 -8.97
N GLY A 311 3.32 -19.91 -10.21
CA GLY A 311 2.37 -20.48 -11.16
C GLY A 311 3.06 -20.85 -12.49
N LEU A 312 2.78 -22.03 -13.00
CA LEU A 312 3.13 -22.45 -14.35
C LEU A 312 1.84 -22.62 -15.14
N THR A 313 1.71 -21.88 -16.22
CA THR A 313 0.55 -21.92 -17.12
C THR A 313 0.97 -22.40 -18.48
N TYR A 314 0.19 -23.28 -19.06
CA TYR A 314 0.27 -23.67 -20.45
C TYR A 314 -1.01 -23.25 -21.15
N ASP A 315 -0.87 -22.43 -22.18
CA ASP A 315 -1.94 -21.94 -23.02
C ASP A 315 -1.90 -22.61 -24.39
N LEU A 316 -3.02 -23.22 -24.78
CA LEU A 316 -3.23 -23.81 -26.08
C LEU A 316 -4.25 -22.99 -26.87
N HIS A 317 -3.81 -22.36 -27.94
CA HIS A 317 -4.63 -21.58 -28.86
C HIS A 317 -4.98 -22.40 -30.11
N SER A 318 -6.20 -22.40 -30.56
CA SER A 318 -6.53 -22.97 -31.87
C SER A 318 -6.12 -22.00 -32.99
N SER A 319 -5.75 -22.55 -34.15
CA SER A 319 -5.37 -21.76 -35.31
C SER A 319 -6.42 -20.75 -35.80
N SER A 320 -7.66 -20.93 -35.41
CA SER A 320 -8.80 -20.03 -35.73
C SER A 320 -9.19 -19.05 -34.63
N ASP A 321 -8.41 -18.95 -33.55
CA ASP A 321 -8.71 -18.15 -32.33
C ASP A 321 -10.09 -18.45 -31.70
N ARG A 322 -10.69 -19.56 -32.09
CA ARG A 322 -12.00 -19.95 -31.55
C ARG A 322 -11.92 -20.70 -30.24
N PHE A 323 -10.78 -21.31 -29.95
CA PHE A 323 -10.57 -22.12 -28.76
C PHE A 323 -9.29 -21.71 -28.06
N LEU A 324 -9.37 -21.51 -26.78
CA LEU A 324 -8.24 -21.32 -25.86
C LEU A 324 -8.43 -22.25 -24.67
N ASN A 325 -7.43 -23.03 -24.36
CA ASN A 325 -7.34 -23.79 -23.13
C ASN A 325 -6.14 -23.32 -22.32
N SER A 326 -6.36 -22.95 -21.06
CA SER A 326 -5.32 -22.53 -20.11
C SER A 326 -5.28 -23.52 -18.95
N LEU A 327 -4.19 -24.29 -18.89
CA LEU A 327 -3.91 -25.19 -17.78
C LEU A 327 -2.89 -24.52 -16.85
N THR A 328 -3.24 -24.30 -15.59
CA THR A 328 -2.37 -23.62 -14.62
C THR A 328 -2.16 -24.49 -13.38
N ALA A 329 -0.91 -24.74 -13.05
CA ALA A 329 -0.48 -25.31 -11.78
C ALA A 329 0.06 -24.17 -10.90
N LYS A 330 -0.40 -24.07 -9.63
CA LYS A 330 0.04 -23.06 -8.67
C LYS A 330 0.60 -23.72 -7.42
N PHE A 331 1.65 -23.12 -6.89
CA PHE A 331 2.27 -23.48 -5.61
C PHE A 331 2.29 -22.28 -4.69
N TYR A 332 1.95 -22.51 -3.43
CA TYR A 332 1.91 -21.50 -2.37
C TYR A 332 2.75 -21.97 -1.19
N LEU A 333 3.65 -21.12 -0.77
CA LEU A 333 4.38 -21.24 0.49
C LEU A 333 4.15 -19.98 1.31
N TYR A 334 3.76 -20.14 2.56
CA TYR A 334 3.63 -19.05 3.50
C TYR A 334 4.30 -19.47 4.81
N SER A 335 5.11 -18.59 5.37
CA SER A 335 5.73 -18.77 6.68
C SER A 335 5.68 -17.45 7.44
N MET A 336 5.22 -17.50 8.67
CA MET A 336 5.18 -16.35 9.58
C MET A 336 5.66 -16.77 10.96
N ASN A 337 6.53 -15.96 11.56
CA ASN A 337 6.94 -16.08 12.95
C ASN A 337 6.78 -14.74 13.65
N THR A 338 6.11 -14.74 14.78
CA THR A 338 5.97 -13.58 15.66
C THR A 338 5.76 -14.05 17.10
N GLN A 339 5.88 -13.12 18.02
CA GLN A 339 5.65 -13.38 19.44
C GLN A 339 4.70 -12.33 19.98
N LEU A 340 3.86 -12.73 20.91
CA LEU A 340 2.95 -11.85 21.62
C LEU A 340 3.14 -12.07 23.13
N ARG A 341 2.94 -11.03 23.90
CA ARG A 341 2.84 -11.14 25.37
C ARG A 341 1.47 -10.63 25.81
N ASP A 342 0.81 -11.41 26.61
CA ASP A 342 -0.43 -11.00 27.24
C ASP A 342 -0.12 -10.06 28.41
N ILE A 343 -0.79 -8.92 28.47
CA ILE A 343 -0.57 -7.90 29.52
C ILE A 343 -1.13 -8.31 30.88
N TYR A 344 -2.07 -9.24 30.93
CA TYR A 344 -2.72 -9.68 32.15
C TYR A 344 -2.05 -10.92 32.72
N THR A 345 -1.76 -11.92 31.89
CA THR A 345 -1.13 -13.18 32.32
C THR A 345 0.40 -13.12 32.32
N THR A 346 0.98 -12.10 31.67
CA THR A 346 2.42 -11.94 31.42
C THR A 346 3.05 -13.08 30.59
N GLU A 347 2.25 -14.01 30.11
CA GLU A 347 2.71 -15.12 29.30
C GLU A 347 3.20 -14.66 27.94
N ARG A 348 4.27 -15.28 27.48
CA ARG A 348 4.83 -15.09 26.13
C ARG A 348 4.37 -16.24 25.25
N LYS A 349 3.68 -15.93 24.17
CA LYS A 349 3.21 -16.89 23.19
C LYS A 349 3.93 -16.68 21.87
N GLU A 350 4.57 -17.73 21.38
CA GLU A 350 5.11 -17.77 20.04
C GLU A 350 4.03 -18.21 19.06
N ILE A 351 3.92 -17.48 17.94
CA ILE A 351 3.03 -17.81 16.84
C ILE A 351 3.92 -18.09 15.64
N ALA A 352 4.11 -19.37 15.36
CA ALA A 352 4.75 -19.83 14.14
C ALA A 352 3.70 -20.49 13.25
N GLN A 353 3.63 -20.05 12.00
CA GLN A 353 2.68 -20.56 11.02
C GLN A 353 3.43 -20.90 9.74
N GLU A 354 3.29 -22.12 9.28
CA GLU A 354 3.76 -22.54 7.96
C GLU A 354 2.61 -23.18 7.21
N ARG A 355 2.43 -22.76 5.96
CA ARG A 355 1.42 -23.34 5.06
C ARG A 355 2.04 -23.58 3.69
N LYS A 356 1.85 -24.78 3.20
CA LYS A 356 2.19 -25.19 1.83
C LYS A 356 0.92 -25.70 1.19
N SER A 357 0.63 -25.23 -0.02
CA SER A 357 -0.50 -25.74 -0.78
C SER A 357 -0.17 -25.68 -2.28
N TRP A 358 -0.87 -26.47 -3.03
CA TRP A 358 -0.82 -26.45 -4.48
C TRP A 358 -2.24 -26.52 -5.04
N GLY A 359 -2.40 -26.06 -6.25
CA GLY A 359 -3.67 -26.08 -6.96
C GLY A 359 -3.45 -26.29 -8.43
N LEU A 360 -4.40 -26.96 -9.05
CA LEU A 360 -4.47 -27.13 -10.50
C LEU A 360 -5.79 -26.52 -10.97
N SER A 361 -5.74 -25.70 -12.00
CA SER A 361 -6.95 -25.12 -12.60
C SER A 361 -6.86 -25.24 -14.13
N ASN A 362 -7.98 -25.48 -14.76
CA ASN A 362 -8.14 -25.48 -16.20
C ASN A 362 -9.25 -24.51 -16.58
N ALA A 363 -8.98 -23.63 -17.52
CA ALA A 363 -9.95 -22.69 -18.06
C ALA A 363 -10.06 -22.91 -19.57
N ILE A 364 -11.29 -23.10 -20.04
CA ILE A 364 -11.59 -23.27 -21.46
C ILE A 364 -12.40 -22.06 -21.92
N ARG A 365 -11.97 -21.45 -23.01
CA ARG A 365 -12.69 -20.37 -23.68
C ARG A 365 -13.00 -20.80 -25.10
N PHE A 366 -14.26 -20.71 -25.47
CA PHE A 366 -14.73 -21.01 -26.81
C PHE A 366 -15.51 -19.84 -27.39
N ARG A 367 -15.11 -19.35 -28.55
CA ARG A 367 -15.82 -18.29 -29.28
C ARG A 367 -16.81 -18.94 -30.26
N ILE A 368 -18.08 -18.89 -29.92
CA ILE A 368 -19.17 -19.49 -30.72
C ILE A 368 -19.43 -18.64 -31.96
N THR A 369 -19.50 -17.32 -31.79
CA THR A 369 -19.60 -16.34 -32.87
C THR A 369 -18.66 -15.15 -32.56
N PRO A 370 -18.39 -14.22 -33.50
CA PRO A 370 -17.59 -13.03 -33.21
C PRO A 370 -18.09 -12.24 -32.00
N SER A 371 -19.41 -12.28 -31.75
CA SER A 371 -20.07 -11.56 -30.64
C SER A 371 -20.45 -12.42 -29.44
N LEU A 372 -20.28 -13.75 -29.50
CA LEU A 372 -20.65 -14.67 -28.41
C LEU A 372 -19.45 -15.51 -27.96
N LEU A 373 -19.08 -15.31 -26.70
CA LEU A 373 -17.96 -16.00 -26.01
C LEU A 373 -18.51 -16.87 -24.88
N ALA A 374 -18.19 -18.16 -24.88
CA ALA A 374 -18.41 -19.04 -23.73
C ALA A 374 -17.10 -19.24 -22.95
N LYS A 375 -17.17 -19.21 -21.63
CA LYS A 375 -16.03 -19.42 -20.74
C LYS A 375 -16.43 -20.41 -19.64
N LEU A 376 -15.69 -21.49 -19.53
CA LEU A 376 -15.84 -22.56 -18.53
C LEU A 376 -14.59 -22.60 -17.64
#